data_6664046c38206229aec35ab922386a45
#
_entry.id   6664046c38206229aec35ab922386a45
#
_cell.length_a   1.000
_cell.length_b   1.000
_cell.length_c   1.000
_cell.angle_alpha   90.00
_cell.angle_beta   90.00
_cell.angle_gamma   90.00
#
_symmetry.space_group_name_H-M   'P 1'
#
loop_
_entity.id
_entity.type
_entity.pdbx_description
1 polymer ?
#
loop_
_entity_poly.entity_id
_entity_poly.type
_entity_poly.pdbx_seq_one_letter_code
_entity_poly.pdbx_strand_id
1 'polypeptide(L)'
;MDNSKQATLELGTKPVGHLLMQYALPAIAAMTAASLYNMTDSIFIGQGCGPLAISGLAITFPLQNLGAAFGAGVGVGASTCISVKLGQKDYNTAERVFGNAVTLNIIIGIAFSVITLLFLNPILLFFGASEATLPYAREYMVITLAGNAISHMFFGMNAILRAASKPRSAMMASIMTVILNAILSPIFIWPLHMGIGGAALATIIAQATVLAWQLRIFSNPQCIVHFRRGIYRPVSHIIKNILAIGMSPFAMNVCSCIVIIFINNALMRYGGDLAVGAFGICNKIAFIFVMINMGMNQGMFPIAGYNYGARHYDRLLLALKYTMCVAVCIATTGFIIAQTIPYECARLFTTDETLIRISAHAIRVIMLVFPVVGVQMVCTGFFQSIGKAKVSMFLSLSRQLLFLLPLLIILPNFYQTDGVWYAQPISDLISAVVAVTMLTAYIKRLKKSAPATM
;
A
#
# COMPACT_ATOMS: atom_id res chain seq x y z
N MET A 1 -12.64 -3.64 -33.78
CA MET A 1 -12.23 -2.80 -32.63
C MET A 1 -11.35 -3.66 -31.75
N ASP A 2 -10.18 -3.17 -31.36
CA ASP A 2 -9.19 -3.91 -30.58
C ASP A 2 -9.77 -4.26 -29.20
N ASN A 3 -9.76 -5.52 -28.79
CA ASN A 3 -10.34 -6.01 -27.53
C ASN A 3 -9.92 -5.19 -26.30
N SER A 4 -8.74 -4.61 -26.34
CA SER A 4 -8.18 -3.78 -25.27
C SER A 4 -8.81 -2.37 -25.24
N LYS A 5 -9.09 -1.77 -26.40
CA LYS A 5 -9.83 -0.50 -26.48
C LYS A 5 -11.27 -0.68 -26.02
N GLN A 6 -11.88 -1.80 -26.36
CA GLN A 6 -13.23 -2.14 -25.92
C GLN A 6 -13.29 -2.30 -24.40
N ALA A 7 -12.36 -3.04 -23.77
CA ALA A 7 -12.26 -3.18 -22.33
C ALA A 7 -12.07 -1.84 -21.60
N THR A 8 -11.36 -0.89 -22.22
CA THR A 8 -11.19 0.44 -21.64
C THR A 8 -12.44 1.30 -21.77
N LEU A 9 -13.17 1.20 -22.90
CA LEU A 9 -14.47 1.88 -23.09
C LEU A 9 -15.52 1.36 -22.12
N GLU A 10 -15.43 0.10 -21.70
CA GLU A 10 -16.31 -0.50 -20.68
C GLU A 10 -16.25 0.25 -19.33
N LEU A 11 -15.12 0.87 -18.98
CA LEU A 11 -15.01 1.70 -17.78
C LEU A 11 -15.99 2.89 -17.79
N GLY A 12 -16.31 3.38 -18.98
CA GLY A 12 -17.26 4.47 -19.20
C GLY A 12 -18.70 4.01 -19.47
N THR A 13 -18.97 2.73 -19.74
CA THR A 13 -20.27 2.24 -20.24
C THR A 13 -20.92 1.20 -19.35
N LYS A 14 -20.17 0.21 -18.82
CA LYS A 14 -20.72 -0.86 -17.96
C LYS A 14 -21.25 -0.34 -16.62
N PRO A 15 -22.19 -1.03 -15.97
CA PRO A 15 -22.68 -0.67 -14.63
C PRO A 15 -21.53 -0.53 -13.64
N VAL A 16 -21.46 0.59 -12.91
CA VAL A 16 -20.34 0.93 -12.03
C VAL A 16 -20.14 -0.10 -10.91
N GLY A 17 -21.22 -0.63 -10.35
CA GLY A 17 -21.13 -1.66 -9.30
C GLY A 17 -20.48 -2.96 -9.82
N HIS A 18 -20.82 -3.40 -11.02
CA HIS A 18 -20.19 -4.57 -11.65
C HIS A 18 -18.70 -4.33 -11.93
N LEU A 19 -18.36 -3.15 -12.45
CA LEU A 19 -16.96 -2.75 -12.67
C LEU A 19 -16.18 -2.73 -11.37
N LEU A 20 -16.74 -2.14 -10.32
CA LEU A 20 -16.08 -2.06 -9.03
C LEU A 20 -15.76 -3.45 -8.48
N MET A 21 -16.71 -4.39 -8.54
CA MET A 21 -16.46 -5.78 -8.14
C MET A 21 -15.39 -6.46 -9.02
N GLN A 22 -15.44 -6.23 -10.33
CA GLN A 22 -14.50 -6.80 -11.29
C GLN A 22 -13.05 -6.33 -11.03
N TYR A 23 -12.85 -5.11 -10.50
CA TYR A 23 -11.52 -4.55 -10.22
C TYR A 23 -11.12 -4.70 -8.74
N ALA A 24 -12.06 -4.56 -7.81
CA ALA A 24 -11.78 -4.61 -6.38
C ALA A 24 -11.52 -6.03 -5.88
N LEU A 25 -12.31 -7.04 -6.29
CA LEU A 25 -12.09 -8.43 -5.86
C LEU A 25 -10.68 -8.94 -6.20
N PRO A 26 -10.18 -8.77 -7.44
CA PRO A 26 -8.80 -9.12 -7.74
C PRO A 26 -7.77 -8.34 -6.91
N ALA A 27 -8.02 -7.05 -6.64
CA ALA A 27 -7.11 -6.24 -5.85
C ALA A 27 -7.10 -6.67 -4.37
N ILE A 28 -8.26 -7.00 -3.79
CA ILE A 28 -8.38 -7.54 -2.42
C ILE A 28 -7.64 -8.88 -2.33
N ALA A 29 -7.89 -9.80 -3.28
CA ALA A 29 -7.21 -11.09 -3.31
C ALA A 29 -5.68 -10.92 -3.39
N ALA A 30 -5.18 -9.99 -4.22
CA ALA A 30 -3.76 -9.68 -4.33
C ALA A 30 -3.18 -9.12 -3.01
N MET A 31 -3.90 -8.20 -2.33
CA MET A 31 -3.46 -7.64 -1.05
C MET A 31 -3.44 -8.69 0.07
N THR A 32 -4.45 -9.55 0.12
CA THR A 32 -4.52 -10.66 1.09
C THR A 32 -3.38 -11.65 0.84
N ALA A 33 -3.14 -12.03 -0.41
CA ALA A 33 -2.04 -12.90 -0.78
C ALA A 33 -0.68 -12.32 -0.38
N ALA A 34 -0.45 -11.02 -0.61
CA ALA A 34 0.77 -10.34 -0.20
C ALA A 34 0.98 -10.34 1.33
N SER A 35 -0.10 -10.23 2.11
CA SER A 35 -0.03 -10.30 3.57
C SER A 35 0.34 -11.69 4.05
N LEU A 36 -0.27 -12.74 3.48
CA LEU A 36 0.05 -14.14 3.78
C LEU A 36 1.49 -14.47 3.41
N TYR A 37 1.97 -13.95 2.29
CA TYR A 37 3.36 -14.11 1.85
C TYR A 37 4.35 -13.61 2.90
N ASN A 38 4.20 -12.36 3.37
CA ASN A 38 5.11 -11.81 4.38
C ASN A 38 5.16 -12.65 5.67
N MET A 39 4.02 -13.23 6.04
CA MET A 39 3.91 -14.12 7.21
C MET A 39 4.66 -15.45 6.95
N THR A 40 4.43 -16.07 5.80
CA THR A 40 5.03 -17.35 5.42
C THR A 40 6.55 -17.24 5.27
N ASP A 41 7.05 -16.19 4.67
CA ASP A 41 8.49 -15.93 4.52
C ASP A 41 9.19 -15.77 5.87
N SER A 42 8.56 -15.04 6.80
CA SER A 42 9.06 -14.91 8.16
C SER A 42 9.09 -16.25 8.92
N ILE A 43 8.12 -17.13 8.70
CA ILE A 43 8.10 -18.49 9.29
C ILE A 43 9.26 -19.32 8.75
N PHE A 44 9.49 -19.32 7.44
CA PHE A 44 10.59 -20.08 6.83
C PHE A 44 11.96 -19.61 7.31
N ILE A 45 12.17 -18.30 7.40
CA ILE A 45 13.42 -17.73 7.93
C ILE A 45 13.59 -18.13 9.41
N GLY A 46 12.52 -18.07 10.19
CA GLY A 46 12.58 -18.43 11.62
C GLY A 46 12.93 -19.89 11.86
N GLN A 47 12.32 -20.78 11.12
CA GLN A 47 12.54 -22.22 11.25
C GLN A 47 13.86 -22.66 10.63
N GLY A 48 14.28 -22.02 9.53
CA GLY A 48 15.48 -22.42 8.78
C GLY A 48 16.76 -21.75 9.23
N CYS A 49 16.70 -20.51 9.74
CA CYS A 49 17.89 -19.71 10.03
C CYS A 49 18.03 -19.32 11.51
N GLY A 50 16.99 -19.59 12.31
CA GLY A 50 17.00 -19.35 13.76
C GLY A 50 16.60 -17.92 14.19
N PRO A 51 16.56 -17.66 15.50
CA PRO A 51 16.00 -16.43 16.07
C PRO A 51 16.80 -15.17 15.74
N LEU A 52 18.10 -15.25 15.59
CA LEU A 52 18.94 -14.11 15.21
C LEU A 52 18.64 -13.64 13.79
N ALA A 53 18.32 -14.56 12.88
CA ALA A 53 17.94 -14.23 11.50
C ALA A 53 16.58 -13.52 11.46
N ILE A 54 15.60 -13.94 12.28
CA ILE A 54 14.31 -13.22 12.41
C ILE A 54 14.54 -11.80 12.94
N SER A 55 15.38 -11.64 13.94
CA SER A 55 15.73 -10.33 14.48
C SER A 55 16.42 -9.45 13.43
N GLY A 56 17.34 -10.03 12.66
CA GLY A 56 17.96 -9.38 11.51
C GLY A 56 16.93 -8.94 10.46
N LEU A 57 15.98 -9.81 10.11
CA LEU A 57 14.89 -9.48 9.18
C LEU A 57 14.02 -8.32 9.69
N ALA A 58 13.66 -8.34 10.98
CA ALA A 58 12.85 -7.28 11.59
C ALA A 58 13.53 -5.91 11.51
N ILE A 59 14.84 -5.84 11.68
CA ILE A 59 15.64 -4.63 11.56
C ILE A 59 15.61 -4.07 10.13
N THR A 60 15.53 -4.95 9.12
CA THR A 60 15.50 -4.54 7.70
C THR A 60 14.13 -4.03 7.25
N PHE A 61 13.06 -4.30 7.99
CA PHE A 61 11.69 -4.01 7.61
C PHE A 61 11.42 -2.53 7.27
N PRO A 62 11.90 -1.52 8.03
CA PRO A 62 11.70 -0.11 7.66
C PRO A 62 12.34 0.24 6.32
N LEU A 63 13.52 -0.31 6.04
CA LEU A 63 14.26 -0.06 4.80
C LEU A 63 13.58 -0.72 3.59
N GLN A 64 13.07 -1.94 3.76
CA GLN A 64 12.27 -2.63 2.75
C GLN A 64 10.98 -1.86 2.42
N ASN A 65 10.26 -1.40 3.45
CA ASN A 65 9.06 -0.59 3.26
C ASN A 65 9.35 0.72 2.53
N LEU A 66 10.47 1.37 2.83
CA LEU A 66 10.88 2.59 2.14
C LEU A 66 11.15 2.30 0.65
N GLY A 67 11.88 1.22 0.33
CA GLY A 67 12.10 0.79 -1.05
C GLY A 67 10.78 0.49 -1.78
N ALA A 68 9.90 -0.30 -1.17
CA ALA A 68 8.59 -0.62 -1.73
C ALA A 68 7.72 0.64 -1.95
N ALA A 69 7.81 1.63 -1.06
CA ALA A 69 7.08 2.88 -1.16
C ALA A 69 7.48 3.72 -2.39
N PHE A 70 8.77 3.72 -2.76
CA PHE A 70 9.22 4.37 -3.99
C PHE A 70 8.63 3.71 -5.24
N GLY A 71 8.75 2.38 -5.37
CA GLY A 71 8.21 1.64 -6.52
C GLY A 71 6.69 1.74 -6.63
N ALA A 72 5.98 1.59 -5.51
CA ALA A 72 4.53 1.74 -5.45
C ALA A 72 4.09 3.18 -5.76
N GLY A 73 4.84 4.18 -5.27
CA GLY A 73 4.56 5.59 -5.53
C GLY A 73 4.60 5.92 -7.03
N VAL A 74 5.67 5.54 -7.73
CA VAL A 74 5.77 5.70 -9.18
C VAL A 74 4.65 4.95 -9.91
N GLY A 75 4.37 3.70 -9.47
CA GLY A 75 3.33 2.87 -10.06
C GLY A 75 1.94 3.47 -9.94
N VAL A 76 1.56 3.96 -8.76
CA VAL A 76 0.26 4.59 -8.51
C VAL A 76 0.14 5.93 -9.24
N GLY A 77 1.21 6.74 -9.22
CA GLY A 77 1.24 8.00 -9.96
C GLY A 77 1.02 7.80 -11.46
N ALA A 78 1.75 6.87 -12.04
CA ALA A 78 1.61 6.53 -13.47
C ALA A 78 0.24 5.92 -13.78
N SER A 79 -0.24 4.98 -12.97
CA SER A 79 -1.56 4.35 -13.12
C SER A 79 -2.69 5.38 -13.14
N THR A 80 -2.66 6.36 -12.24
CA THR A 80 -3.62 7.46 -12.20
C THR A 80 -3.54 8.32 -13.45
N CYS A 81 -2.33 8.76 -13.85
CA CYS A 81 -2.14 9.56 -15.05
C CYS A 81 -2.65 8.83 -16.31
N ILE A 82 -2.32 7.53 -16.45
CA ILE A 82 -2.77 6.69 -17.55
C ILE A 82 -4.30 6.63 -17.58
N SER A 83 -4.95 6.30 -16.44
CA SER A 83 -6.40 6.18 -16.36
C SER A 83 -7.12 7.47 -16.78
N VAL A 84 -6.65 8.62 -16.31
CA VAL A 84 -7.21 9.94 -16.68
C VAL A 84 -7.02 10.21 -18.17
N LYS A 85 -5.81 9.93 -18.73
CA LYS A 85 -5.53 10.14 -20.15
C LYS A 85 -6.33 9.21 -21.07
N LEU A 86 -6.54 7.97 -20.65
CA LEU A 86 -7.42 7.05 -21.38
C LEU A 86 -8.88 7.53 -21.38
N GLY A 87 -9.36 8.10 -20.28
CA GLY A 87 -10.68 8.75 -20.22
C GLY A 87 -10.79 9.96 -21.15
N GLN A 88 -9.71 10.71 -21.32
CA GLN A 88 -9.61 11.82 -22.29
C GLN A 88 -9.42 11.35 -23.75
N LYS A 89 -9.32 10.04 -24.00
CA LYS A 89 -8.98 9.44 -25.30
C LYS A 89 -7.59 9.84 -25.83
N ASP A 90 -6.70 10.35 -24.96
CA ASP A 90 -5.33 10.75 -25.27
C ASP A 90 -4.38 9.56 -25.11
N TYR A 91 -4.45 8.61 -26.02
CA TYR A 91 -3.67 7.37 -25.99
C TYR A 91 -2.17 7.63 -26.13
N ASN A 92 -1.77 8.62 -26.91
CA ASN A 92 -0.35 8.95 -27.12
C ASN A 92 0.32 9.44 -25.83
N THR A 93 -0.36 10.29 -25.05
CA THR A 93 0.17 10.73 -23.76
C THR A 93 0.13 9.59 -22.75
N ALA A 94 -0.88 8.71 -22.75
CA ALA A 94 -0.92 7.53 -21.90
C ALA A 94 0.28 6.60 -22.13
N GLU A 95 0.67 6.35 -23.39
CA GLU A 95 1.87 5.58 -23.74
C GLU A 95 3.16 6.27 -23.27
N ARG A 96 3.27 7.59 -23.41
CA ARG A 96 4.42 8.37 -22.90
C ARG A 96 4.51 8.31 -21.37
N VAL A 97 3.38 8.35 -20.66
CA VAL A 97 3.34 8.16 -19.19
C VAL A 97 3.87 6.77 -18.83
N PHE A 98 3.46 5.73 -19.57
CA PHE A 98 3.95 4.38 -19.38
C PHE A 98 5.47 4.29 -19.55
N GLY A 99 6.02 4.79 -20.66
CA GLY A 99 7.45 4.80 -20.90
C GLY A 99 8.25 5.57 -19.85
N ASN A 100 7.75 6.75 -19.44
CA ASN A 100 8.39 7.54 -18.38
C ASN A 100 8.33 6.83 -17.02
N ALA A 101 7.26 6.09 -16.72
CA ALA A 101 7.15 5.30 -15.50
C ALA A 101 8.17 4.15 -15.47
N VAL A 102 8.39 3.47 -16.61
CA VAL A 102 9.44 2.45 -16.75
C VAL A 102 10.80 3.04 -16.44
N THR A 103 11.14 4.15 -17.09
CA THR A 103 12.43 4.85 -16.90
C THR A 103 12.60 5.30 -15.44
N LEU A 104 11.56 5.88 -14.82
CA LEU A 104 11.61 6.31 -13.42
C LEU A 104 11.80 5.15 -12.45
N ASN A 105 11.09 4.03 -12.62
CA ASN A 105 11.25 2.87 -11.73
C ASN A 105 12.68 2.32 -11.79
N ILE A 106 13.28 2.28 -12.97
CA ILE A 106 14.67 1.81 -13.14
C ILE A 106 15.63 2.80 -12.46
N ILE A 107 15.52 4.10 -12.78
CA ILE A 107 16.43 5.12 -12.23
C ILE A 107 16.33 5.19 -10.71
N ILE A 108 15.11 5.29 -10.17
CA ILE A 108 14.89 5.39 -8.73
C ILE A 108 15.31 4.08 -8.05
N GLY A 109 14.99 2.93 -8.63
CA GLY A 109 15.39 1.63 -8.10
C GLY A 109 16.90 1.47 -8.00
N ILE A 110 17.65 1.83 -9.05
CA ILE A 110 19.12 1.79 -9.05
C ILE A 110 19.69 2.83 -8.10
N ALA A 111 19.21 4.08 -8.14
CA ALA A 111 19.70 5.15 -7.28
C ALA A 111 19.49 4.81 -5.80
N PHE A 112 18.29 4.33 -5.42
CA PHE A 112 18.02 3.88 -4.06
C PHE A 112 18.95 2.74 -3.63
N SER A 113 19.15 1.74 -4.51
CA SER A 113 20.06 0.62 -4.23
C SER A 113 21.48 1.07 -4.00
N VAL A 114 22.03 1.89 -4.90
CA VAL A 114 23.41 2.37 -4.80
C VAL A 114 23.61 3.20 -3.53
N ILE A 115 22.74 4.17 -3.28
CA ILE A 115 22.84 5.04 -2.10
C ILE A 115 22.73 4.20 -0.83
N THR A 116 21.76 3.30 -0.75
CA THR A 116 21.55 2.48 0.44
C THR A 116 22.69 1.49 0.66
N LEU A 117 23.24 0.86 -0.40
CA LEU A 117 24.38 -0.05 -0.27
C LEU A 117 25.64 0.65 0.23
N LEU A 118 25.89 1.89 -0.19
CA LEU A 118 27.05 2.67 0.28
C LEU A 118 26.99 2.95 1.77
N PHE A 119 25.79 3.16 2.33
CA PHE A 119 25.57 3.47 3.73
C PHE A 119 24.88 2.35 4.51
N LEU A 120 24.91 1.10 4.03
CA LEU A 120 24.10 0.01 4.56
C LEU A 120 24.38 -0.27 6.04
N ASN A 121 25.64 -0.41 6.43
CA ASN A 121 26.00 -0.71 7.82
C ASN A 121 25.57 0.41 8.79
N PRO A 122 25.89 1.71 8.54
CA PRO A 122 25.37 2.80 9.36
C PRO A 122 23.85 2.84 9.48
N ILE A 123 23.13 2.56 8.39
CA ILE A 123 21.65 2.54 8.37
C ILE A 123 21.12 1.40 9.23
N LEU A 124 21.67 0.19 9.11
CA LEU A 124 21.25 -0.96 9.89
C LEU A 124 21.54 -0.77 11.39
N LEU A 125 22.68 -0.21 11.74
CA LEU A 125 23.01 0.14 13.12
C LEU A 125 22.06 1.20 13.68
N PHE A 126 21.71 2.22 12.88
CA PHE A 126 20.73 3.23 13.27
C PHE A 126 19.34 2.62 13.51
N PHE A 127 18.96 1.57 12.78
CA PHE A 127 17.72 0.84 12.99
C PHE A 127 17.78 -0.19 14.14
N GLY A 128 18.91 -0.25 14.86
CA GLY A 128 19.04 -1.08 16.07
C GLY A 128 19.69 -2.44 15.84
N ALA A 129 20.47 -2.62 14.76
CA ALA A 129 21.27 -3.81 14.59
C ALA A 129 22.35 -3.92 15.68
N SER A 130 22.46 -5.09 16.29
CA SER A 130 23.58 -5.46 17.16
C SER A 130 24.67 -6.15 16.37
N GLU A 131 25.86 -6.36 16.99
CA GLU A 131 26.94 -7.14 16.38
C GLU A 131 26.49 -8.54 15.96
N ALA A 132 25.55 -9.15 16.71
CA ALA A 132 25.02 -10.47 16.45
C ALA A 132 23.99 -10.50 15.28
N THR A 133 23.20 -9.45 15.12
CA THR A 133 22.10 -9.40 14.10
C THR A 133 22.54 -8.74 12.79
N LEU A 134 23.59 -7.89 12.84
CA LEU A 134 24.09 -7.15 11.68
C LEU A 134 24.47 -8.04 10.49
N PRO A 135 25.16 -9.17 10.67
CA PRO A 135 25.52 -10.04 9.54
C PRO A 135 24.28 -10.54 8.78
N TYR A 136 23.25 -10.98 9.50
CA TYR A 136 21.99 -11.47 8.90
C TYR A 136 21.22 -10.35 8.19
N ALA A 137 21.09 -9.20 8.82
CA ALA A 137 20.43 -8.04 8.23
C ALA A 137 21.16 -7.56 6.97
N ARG A 138 22.49 -7.53 6.99
CA ARG A 138 23.33 -7.13 5.87
C ARG A 138 23.22 -8.12 4.71
N GLU A 139 23.33 -9.42 4.96
CA GLU A 139 23.22 -10.47 3.94
C GLU A 139 21.89 -10.38 3.20
N TYR A 140 20.79 -10.27 3.94
CA TYR A 140 19.45 -10.12 3.37
C TYR A 140 19.32 -8.85 2.53
N MET A 141 19.79 -7.71 3.07
CA MET A 141 19.63 -6.41 2.40
C MET A 141 20.50 -6.26 1.17
N VAL A 142 21.71 -6.79 1.14
CA VAL A 142 22.59 -6.73 -0.05
C VAL A 142 21.90 -7.39 -1.24
N ILE A 143 21.32 -8.57 -1.05
CA ILE A 143 20.62 -9.30 -2.13
C ILE A 143 19.33 -8.55 -2.53
N THR A 144 18.54 -8.12 -1.55
CA THR A 144 17.29 -7.36 -1.79
C THR A 144 17.57 -6.07 -2.55
N LEU A 145 18.60 -5.32 -2.17
CA LEU A 145 18.96 -4.06 -2.82
C LEU A 145 19.54 -4.29 -4.22
N ALA A 146 20.30 -5.36 -4.44
CA ALA A 146 20.75 -5.72 -5.78
C ALA A 146 19.60 -5.99 -6.75
N GLY A 147 18.51 -6.58 -6.26
CA GLY A 147 17.28 -6.84 -7.02
C GLY A 147 16.24 -5.73 -6.99
N ASN A 148 16.49 -4.62 -6.30
CA ASN A 148 15.46 -3.62 -6.00
C ASN A 148 14.86 -2.93 -7.24
N ALA A 149 15.64 -2.74 -8.31
CA ALA A 149 15.13 -2.23 -9.57
C ALA A 149 14.07 -3.18 -10.19
N ILE A 150 14.24 -4.50 -10.00
CA ILE A 150 13.26 -5.52 -10.41
C ILE A 150 11.99 -5.37 -9.59
N SER A 151 12.13 -5.21 -8.27
CA SER A 151 11.01 -5.02 -7.34
C SER A 151 10.21 -3.75 -7.69
N HIS A 152 10.89 -2.62 -7.93
CA HIS A 152 10.23 -1.37 -8.33
C HIS A 152 9.47 -1.53 -9.66
N MET A 153 10.08 -2.17 -10.64
CA MET A 153 9.42 -2.46 -11.92
C MET A 153 8.22 -3.37 -11.74
N PHE A 154 8.33 -4.43 -10.93
CA PHE A 154 7.23 -5.34 -10.64
C PHE A 154 6.02 -4.62 -10.03
N PHE A 155 6.23 -3.81 -8.98
CA PHE A 155 5.15 -3.04 -8.35
C PHE A 155 4.56 -1.99 -9.30
N GLY A 156 5.42 -1.29 -10.05
CA GLY A 156 5.01 -0.31 -11.04
C GLY A 156 4.14 -0.92 -12.14
N MET A 157 4.59 -2.03 -12.74
CA MET A 157 3.85 -2.73 -13.79
C MET A 157 2.53 -3.30 -13.28
N ASN A 158 2.49 -3.79 -12.04
CA ASN A 158 1.26 -4.28 -11.41
C ASN A 158 0.19 -3.19 -11.30
N ALA A 159 0.57 -1.97 -10.89
CA ALA A 159 -0.33 -0.83 -10.84
C ALA A 159 -0.82 -0.41 -12.24
N ILE A 160 0.07 -0.40 -13.23
CA ILE A 160 -0.26 -0.02 -14.61
C ILE A 160 -1.16 -1.08 -15.29
N LEU A 161 -1.03 -2.37 -14.97
CA LEU A 161 -1.95 -3.42 -15.48
C LEU A 161 -3.41 -3.10 -15.11
N ARG A 162 -3.66 -2.61 -13.90
CA ARG A 162 -5.02 -2.21 -13.49
C ARG A 162 -5.53 -1.02 -14.30
N ALA A 163 -4.68 -0.02 -14.54
CA ALA A 163 -5.01 1.13 -15.37
C ALA A 163 -5.24 0.75 -16.85
N ALA A 164 -4.49 -0.24 -17.34
CA ALA A 164 -4.63 -0.81 -18.68
C ALA A 164 -5.82 -1.78 -18.82
N SER A 165 -6.78 -1.73 -17.90
CA SER A 165 -8.00 -2.58 -17.90
C SER A 165 -7.73 -4.09 -17.81
N LYS A 166 -6.60 -4.48 -17.17
CA LYS A 166 -6.22 -5.89 -16.93
C LYS A 166 -6.11 -6.24 -15.43
N PRO A 167 -7.18 -6.04 -14.62
CA PRO A 167 -7.11 -6.26 -13.17
C PRO A 167 -6.85 -7.73 -12.80
N ARG A 168 -7.38 -8.68 -13.58
CA ARG A 168 -7.12 -10.11 -13.39
C ARG A 168 -5.64 -10.45 -13.59
N SER A 169 -4.97 -9.86 -14.59
CA SER A 169 -3.54 -10.07 -14.80
C SER A 169 -2.71 -9.48 -13.65
N ALA A 170 -3.11 -8.34 -13.10
CA ALA A 170 -2.46 -7.77 -11.91
C ALA A 170 -2.60 -8.67 -10.67
N MET A 171 -3.79 -9.26 -10.46
CA MET A 171 -4.02 -10.25 -9.40
C MET A 171 -3.15 -11.50 -9.61
N MET A 172 -3.18 -12.08 -10.82
CA MET A 172 -2.38 -13.25 -11.15
C MET A 172 -0.89 -13.01 -10.93
N ALA A 173 -0.38 -11.83 -11.30
CA ALA A 173 1.01 -11.44 -11.04
C ALA A 173 1.33 -11.51 -9.53
N SER A 174 0.48 -10.94 -8.69
CA SER A 174 0.68 -10.96 -7.23
C SER A 174 0.63 -12.40 -6.67
N ILE A 175 -0.38 -13.19 -7.06
CA ILE A 175 -0.53 -14.57 -6.59
C ILE A 175 0.62 -15.46 -7.08
N MET A 176 1.03 -15.34 -8.35
CA MET A 176 2.17 -16.08 -8.89
C MET A 176 3.46 -15.79 -8.14
N THR A 177 3.70 -14.51 -7.79
CA THR A 177 4.88 -14.13 -7.00
C THR A 177 4.86 -14.79 -5.62
N VAL A 178 3.70 -14.82 -4.96
CA VAL A 178 3.53 -15.48 -3.65
C VAL A 178 3.79 -16.98 -3.76
N ILE A 179 3.20 -17.65 -4.74
CA ILE A 179 3.38 -19.10 -4.96
C ILE A 179 4.83 -19.42 -5.28
N LEU A 180 5.44 -18.70 -6.22
CA LEU A 180 6.84 -18.94 -6.59
C LEU A 180 7.78 -18.72 -5.40
N ASN A 181 7.58 -17.67 -4.63
CA ASN A 181 8.38 -17.43 -3.44
C ASN A 181 8.17 -18.55 -2.39
N ALA A 182 6.93 -18.95 -2.12
CA ALA A 182 6.62 -20.01 -1.17
C ALA A 182 7.25 -21.37 -1.56
N ILE A 183 7.52 -21.58 -2.84
CA ILE A 183 8.23 -22.77 -3.34
C ILE A 183 9.76 -22.56 -3.28
N LEU A 184 10.26 -21.42 -3.70
CA LEU A 184 11.69 -21.15 -3.81
C LEU A 184 12.36 -20.91 -2.47
N SER A 185 11.69 -20.21 -1.51
CA SER A 185 12.28 -19.91 -0.20
C SER A 185 12.69 -21.16 0.56
N PRO A 186 11.83 -22.20 0.71
CA PRO A 186 12.26 -23.46 1.33
C PRO A 186 13.43 -24.14 0.63
N ILE A 187 13.44 -24.14 -0.70
CA ILE A 187 14.50 -24.77 -1.49
C ILE A 187 15.86 -24.10 -1.25
N PHE A 188 15.87 -22.77 -1.20
CA PHE A 188 17.12 -22.03 -1.00
C PHE A 188 17.60 -22.05 0.45
N ILE A 189 16.67 -22.08 1.42
CA ILE A 189 17.02 -22.09 2.84
C ILE A 189 17.56 -23.47 3.25
N TRP A 190 16.86 -24.57 2.94
CA TRP A 190 17.21 -25.90 3.45
C TRP A 190 18.12 -26.70 2.49
N PRO A 191 17.73 -27.11 1.28
CA PRO A 191 18.61 -27.92 0.41
C PRO A 191 19.87 -27.20 -0.04
N LEU A 192 19.81 -25.89 -0.30
CA LEU A 192 20.96 -25.11 -0.78
C LEU A 192 21.74 -24.42 0.34
N HIS A 193 21.29 -24.52 1.58
CA HIS A 193 21.96 -23.95 2.76
C HIS A 193 22.32 -22.46 2.64
N MET A 194 21.51 -21.68 1.89
CA MET A 194 21.77 -20.26 1.63
C MET A 194 21.28 -19.34 2.77
N GLY A 195 20.72 -19.90 3.84
CA GLY A 195 20.28 -19.13 5.00
C GLY A 195 19.27 -18.03 4.65
N ILE A 196 19.39 -16.89 5.34
CA ILE A 196 18.50 -15.73 5.15
C ILE A 196 18.69 -15.07 3.76
N GLY A 197 19.89 -15.15 3.19
CA GLY A 197 20.16 -14.70 1.82
C GLY A 197 19.37 -15.49 0.78
N GLY A 198 19.13 -16.80 1.04
CA GLY A 198 18.28 -17.64 0.19
C GLY A 198 16.84 -17.14 0.11
N ALA A 199 16.26 -16.70 1.23
CA ALA A 199 14.93 -16.10 1.24
C ALA A 199 14.86 -14.79 0.44
N ALA A 200 15.87 -13.92 0.58
CA ALA A 200 15.97 -12.70 -0.21
C ALA A 200 16.08 -13.01 -1.71
N LEU A 201 16.90 -13.97 -2.09
CA LEU A 201 17.09 -14.39 -3.48
C LEU A 201 15.81 -14.99 -4.06
N ALA A 202 15.09 -15.82 -3.30
CA ALA A 202 13.80 -16.40 -3.69
C ALA A 202 12.80 -15.31 -4.04
N THR A 203 12.73 -14.26 -3.23
CA THR A 203 11.86 -13.09 -3.47
C THR A 203 12.20 -12.41 -4.79
N ILE A 204 13.48 -12.11 -5.02
CA ILE A 204 13.90 -11.42 -6.24
C ILE A 204 13.67 -12.27 -7.48
N ILE A 205 13.95 -13.57 -7.44
CA ILE A 205 13.71 -14.49 -8.56
C ILE A 205 12.21 -14.61 -8.85
N ALA A 206 11.35 -14.74 -7.82
CA ALA A 206 9.91 -14.78 -7.99
C ALA A 206 9.39 -13.49 -8.66
N GLN A 207 9.84 -12.32 -8.17
CA GLN A 207 9.50 -11.04 -8.77
C GLN A 207 10.04 -10.87 -10.19
N ALA A 208 11.28 -11.29 -10.47
CA ALA A 208 11.87 -11.23 -11.81
C ALA A 208 11.10 -12.09 -12.82
N THR A 209 10.75 -13.32 -12.43
CA THR A 209 9.97 -14.23 -13.27
C THR A 209 8.62 -13.65 -13.64
N VAL A 210 7.91 -13.13 -12.64
CA VAL A 210 6.60 -12.52 -12.86
C VAL A 210 6.71 -11.20 -13.60
N LEU A 211 7.75 -10.40 -13.34
CA LEU A 211 8.02 -9.19 -14.11
C LEU A 211 8.24 -9.51 -15.60
N ALA A 212 9.00 -10.55 -15.92
CA ALA A 212 9.18 -10.99 -17.31
C ALA A 212 7.83 -11.32 -17.97
N TRP A 213 6.92 -11.96 -17.25
CA TRP A 213 5.55 -12.21 -17.73
C TRP A 213 4.74 -10.92 -17.90
N GLN A 214 4.82 -9.98 -16.96
CA GLN A 214 4.17 -8.66 -17.08
C GLN A 214 4.70 -7.88 -18.30
N LEU A 215 6.02 -7.88 -18.51
CA LEU A 215 6.64 -7.22 -19.67
C LEU A 215 6.18 -7.86 -20.99
N ARG A 216 6.00 -9.21 -21.02
CA ARG A 216 5.44 -9.89 -22.19
C ARG A 216 4.00 -9.44 -22.50
N ILE A 217 3.18 -9.17 -21.47
CA ILE A 217 1.82 -8.62 -21.65
C ILE A 217 1.88 -7.24 -22.32
N PHE A 218 2.78 -6.37 -21.85
CA PHE A 218 2.96 -5.00 -22.41
C PHE A 218 3.69 -4.97 -23.76
N SER A 219 4.35 -6.07 -24.13
CA SER A 219 4.97 -6.20 -25.46
C SER A 219 3.94 -6.51 -26.56
N ASN A 220 2.72 -6.91 -26.19
CA ASN A 220 1.66 -7.18 -27.15
C ASN A 220 1.08 -5.84 -27.68
N PRO A 221 1.13 -5.55 -29.00
CA PRO A 221 0.56 -4.34 -29.60
C PRO A 221 -0.94 -4.18 -29.37
N GLN A 222 -1.66 -5.26 -29.06
CA GLN A 222 -3.07 -5.21 -28.72
C GLN A 222 -3.35 -4.63 -27.32
N CYS A 223 -2.32 -4.45 -26.48
CA CYS A 223 -2.47 -3.78 -25.22
C CYS A 223 -2.62 -2.28 -25.44
N ILE A 224 -3.55 -1.64 -24.72
CA ILE A 224 -3.86 -0.20 -24.91
C ILE A 224 -2.67 0.72 -24.59
N VAL A 225 -1.81 0.27 -23.67
CA VAL A 225 -0.48 0.83 -23.39
C VAL A 225 0.53 -0.29 -23.64
N HIS A 226 1.46 -0.08 -24.55
CA HIS A 226 2.44 -1.10 -24.93
C HIS A 226 3.81 -0.47 -25.19
N PHE A 227 4.85 -1.29 -25.24
CA PHE A 227 6.19 -0.84 -25.56
C PHE A 227 6.29 -0.37 -26.99
N ARG A 228 6.74 0.88 -27.17
CA ARG A 228 6.96 1.50 -28.49
C ARG A 228 8.25 2.32 -28.47
N ARG A 229 8.91 2.42 -29.59
CA ARG A 229 10.10 3.27 -29.71
C ARG A 229 9.74 4.74 -29.46
N GLY A 230 10.54 5.44 -28.66
CA GLY A 230 10.40 6.89 -28.39
C GLY A 230 9.57 7.27 -27.17
N ILE A 231 8.87 6.34 -26.50
CA ILE A 231 8.07 6.63 -25.29
C ILE A 231 8.93 6.85 -24.04
N TYR A 232 10.18 6.40 -24.05
CA TYR A 232 11.10 6.44 -22.89
C TYR A 232 11.77 7.79 -22.68
N ARG A 233 11.67 8.73 -23.65
CA ARG A 233 12.26 10.06 -23.50
C ARG A 233 11.63 10.77 -22.31
N PRO A 234 12.45 11.22 -21.33
CA PRO A 234 11.94 11.89 -20.13
C PRO A 234 11.21 13.18 -20.52
N VAL A 235 9.95 13.29 -20.10
CA VAL A 235 9.13 14.48 -20.30
C VAL A 235 8.85 15.10 -18.94
N SER A 236 9.44 16.26 -18.67
CA SER A 236 9.47 16.89 -17.34
C SER A 236 8.09 17.04 -16.71
N HIS A 237 7.07 17.50 -17.47
CA HIS A 237 5.72 17.67 -16.91
C HIS A 237 5.03 16.32 -16.58
N ILE A 238 5.30 15.25 -17.35
CA ILE A 238 4.78 13.91 -17.09
C ILE A 238 5.43 13.36 -15.81
N ILE A 239 6.75 13.46 -15.70
CA ILE A 239 7.51 13.03 -14.54
C ILE A 239 7.02 13.75 -13.28
N LYS A 240 6.88 15.07 -13.33
CA LYS A 240 6.36 15.87 -12.21
C LYS A 240 4.97 15.42 -11.78
N ASN A 241 4.08 15.11 -12.71
CA ASN A 241 2.73 14.63 -12.40
C ASN A 241 2.75 13.23 -11.76
N ILE A 242 3.54 12.30 -12.30
CA ILE A 242 3.71 10.96 -11.74
C ILE A 242 4.22 11.06 -10.29
N LEU A 243 5.30 11.80 -10.08
CA LEU A 243 5.91 11.96 -8.75
C LEU A 243 4.98 12.70 -7.79
N ALA A 244 4.30 13.76 -8.23
CA ALA A 244 3.38 14.52 -7.38
C ALA A 244 2.21 13.66 -6.85
N ILE A 245 1.63 12.80 -7.70
CA ILE A 245 0.55 11.89 -7.30
C ILE A 245 1.11 10.75 -6.43
N GLY A 246 2.26 10.20 -6.82
CA GLY A 246 2.94 9.12 -6.10
C GLY A 246 3.51 9.54 -4.74
N MET A 247 3.73 10.84 -4.52
CA MET A 247 4.20 11.38 -3.24
C MET A 247 3.21 11.12 -2.10
N SER A 248 1.89 11.05 -2.39
CA SER A 248 0.88 10.79 -1.36
C SER A 248 1.05 9.41 -0.70
N PRO A 249 1.04 8.27 -1.41
CA PRO A 249 1.26 6.96 -0.80
C PRO A 249 2.68 6.81 -0.25
N PHE A 250 3.69 7.41 -0.88
CA PHE A 250 5.06 7.41 -0.37
C PHE A 250 5.15 8.09 1.00
N ALA A 251 4.68 9.33 1.10
CA ALA A 251 4.70 10.09 2.34
C ALA A 251 3.89 9.41 3.45
N MET A 252 2.74 8.79 3.10
CA MET A 252 1.95 8.02 4.06
C MET A 252 2.74 6.86 4.66
N ASN A 253 3.47 6.09 3.84
CA ASN A 253 4.30 4.97 4.34
C ASN A 253 5.44 5.47 5.26
N VAL A 254 6.15 6.53 4.87
CA VAL A 254 7.22 7.11 5.69
C VAL A 254 6.67 7.61 7.03
N CYS A 255 5.56 8.34 7.01
CA CYS A 255 4.93 8.83 8.23
C CYS A 255 4.43 7.70 9.13
N SER A 256 3.90 6.62 8.55
CA SER A 256 3.48 5.43 9.32
C SER A 256 4.65 4.81 10.08
N CYS A 257 5.83 4.71 9.46
CA CYS A 257 7.03 4.21 10.14
C CYS A 257 7.41 5.11 11.32
N ILE A 258 7.42 6.43 11.12
CA ILE A 258 7.75 7.41 12.19
C ILE A 258 6.73 7.27 13.34
N VAL A 259 5.45 7.26 13.04
CA VAL A 259 4.37 7.17 14.04
C VAL A 259 4.46 5.88 14.85
N ILE A 260 4.75 4.74 14.23
CA ILE A 260 4.94 3.46 14.93
C ILE A 260 6.08 3.55 15.95
N ILE A 261 7.19 4.22 15.60
CA ILE A 261 8.31 4.43 16.53
C ILE A 261 7.86 5.27 17.74
N PHE A 262 7.11 6.34 17.52
CA PHE A 262 6.58 7.17 18.62
C PHE A 262 5.58 6.40 19.49
N ILE A 263 4.69 5.61 18.91
CA ILE A 263 3.75 4.76 19.64
C ILE A 263 4.52 3.76 20.52
N ASN A 264 5.46 3.03 19.95
CA ASN A 264 6.24 2.03 20.68
C ASN A 264 7.04 2.66 21.83
N ASN A 265 7.66 3.81 21.60
CA ASN A 265 8.41 4.52 22.65
C ASN A 265 7.48 5.02 23.77
N ALA A 266 6.31 5.55 23.44
CA ALA A 266 5.33 5.98 24.42
C ALA A 266 4.79 4.78 25.22
N LEU A 267 4.44 3.68 24.56
CA LEU A 267 3.95 2.47 25.22
C LEU A 267 5.02 1.83 26.10
N MET A 268 6.27 1.76 25.65
CA MET A 268 7.39 1.27 26.47
C MET A 268 7.56 2.12 27.73
N ARG A 269 7.47 3.43 27.62
CA ARG A 269 7.65 4.36 28.76
C ARG A 269 6.53 4.27 29.79
N TYR A 270 5.27 4.11 29.38
CA TYR A 270 4.11 4.18 30.26
C TYR A 270 3.49 2.82 30.60
N GLY A 271 3.68 1.79 29.76
CA GLY A 271 3.05 0.48 29.92
C GLY A 271 3.98 -0.73 29.80
N GLY A 272 5.28 -0.48 29.51
CA GLY A 272 6.29 -1.53 29.39
C GLY A 272 6.08 -2.47 28.21
N ASP A 273 6.82 -3.58 28.19
CA ASP A 273 6.84 -4.56 27.09
C ASP A 273 5.47 -5.15 26.76
N LEU A 274 4.62 -5.36 27.77
CA LEU A 274 3.28 -5.93 27.57
C LEU A 274 2.37 -4.97 26.78
N ALA A 275 2.49 -3.66 26.98
CA ALA A 275 1.72 -2.67 26.22
C ALA A 275 2.16 -2.61 24.77
N VAL A 276 3.46 -2.70 24.49
CA VAL A 276 4.01 -2.78 23.13
C VAL A 276 3.54 -4.07 22.44
N GLY A 277 3.57 -5.20 23.17
CA GLY A 277 3.04 -6.47 22.67
C GLY A 277 1.55 -6.41 22.34
N ALA A 278 0.75 -5.78 23.21
CA ALA A 278 -0.68 -5.56 22.99
C ALA A 278 -0.96 -4.71 21.75
N PHE A 279 -0.18 -3.64 21.52
CA PHE A 279 -0.26 -2.84 20.29
C PHE A 279 0.05 -3.67 19.05
N GLY A 280 1.08 -4.52 19.13
CA GLY A 280 1.43 -5.44 18.03
C GLY A 280 0.27 -6.36 17.65
N ILE A 281 -0.44 -6.93 18.61
CA ILE A 281 -1.62 -7.77 18.40
C ILE A 281 -2.76 -6.95 17.79
N CYS A 282 -3.07 -5.78 18.36
CA CYS A 282 -4.11 -4.90 17.86
C CYS A 282 -3.85 -4.47 16.40
N ASN A 283 -2.61 -4.08 16.10
CA ASN A 283 -2.22 -3.66 14.75
C ASN A 283 -2.37 -4.78 13.71
N LYS A 284 -2.04 -6.03 14.06
CA LYS A 284 -2.24 -7.18 13.17
C LYS A 284 -3.71 -7.41 12.84
N ILE A 285 -4.60 -7.27 13.82
CA ILE A 285 -6.05 -7.43 13.61
C ILE A 285 -6.58 -6.30 12.73
N ALA A 286 -6.26 -5.04 13.05
CA ALA A 286 -6.69 -3.89 12.29
C ALA A 286 -6.16 -3.93 10.84
N PHE A 287 -4.94 -4.43 10.63
CA PHE A 287 -4.28 -4.52 9.34
C PHE A 287 -5.06 -5.37 8.32
N ILE A 288 -5.74 -6.43 8.76
CA ILE A 288 -6.58 -7.27 7.88
C ILE A 288 -7.65 -6.42 7.20
N PHE A 289 -8.40 -5.63 7.98
CA PHE A 289 -9.47 -4.77 7.45
C PHE A 289 -8.93 -3.61 6.63
N VAL A 290 -7.79 -3.04 7.03
CA VAL A 290 -7.09 -2.00 6.28
C VAL A 290 -6.67 -2.51 4.90
N MET A 291 -6.11 -3.74 4.80
CA MET A 291 -5.71 -4.34 3.52
C MET A 291 -6.91 -4.56 2.57
N ILE A 292 -8.03 -5.02 3.10
CA ILE A 292 -9.26 -5.19 2.31
C ILE A 292 -9.74 -3.82 1.79
N ASN A 293 -9.76 -2.78 2.63
CA ASN A 293 -10.10 -1.43 2.23
C ASN A 293 -9.11 -0.84 1.20
N MET A 294 -7.81 -1.13 1.33
CA MET A 294 -6.82 -0.75 0.32
C MET A 294 -7.08 -1.43 -1.02
N GLY A 295 -7.45 -2.70 -1.01
CA GLY A 295 -7.86 -3.44 -2.22
C GLY A 295 -9.09 -2.79 -2.90
N MET A 296 -10.10 -2.39 -2.11
CA MET A 296 -11.26 -1.64 -2.60
C MET A 296 -10.85 -0.32 -3.28
N ASN A 297 -9.99 0.47 -2.64
CA ASN A 297 -9.47 1.70 -3.22
C ASN A 297 -8.70 1.46 -4.52
N GLN A 298 -7.86 0.44 -4.57
CA GLN A 298 -7.12 0.09 -5.79
C GLN A 298 -8.06 -0.32 -6.94
N GLY A 299 -9.20 -0.94 -6.63
CA GLY A 299 -10.25 -1.23 -7.59
C GLY A 299 -10.96 0.03 -8.11
N MET A 300 -11.17 1.01 -7.25
CA MET A 300 -11.80 2.29 -7.62
C MET A 300 -10.89 3.15 -8.52
N PHE A 301 -9.56 3.12 -8.36
CA PHE A 301 -8.63 4.02 -9.03
C PHE A 301 -8.80 4.09 -10.54
N PRO A 302 -8.77 2.98 -11.31
CA PRO A 302 -8.92 3.05 -12.76
C PRO A 302 -10.32 3.53 -13.18
N ILE A 303 -11.37 3.16 -12.44
CA ILE A 303 -12.76 3.56 -12.73
C ILE A 303 -12.92 5.05 -12.52
N ALA A 304 -12.50 5.57 -11.37
CA ALA A 304 -12.60 6.98 -11.04
C ALA A 304 -11.71 7.85 -11.94
N GLY A 305 -10.45 7.42 -12.18
CA GLY A 305 -9.52 8.14 -13.06
C GLY A 305 -10.04 8.26 -14.49
N TYR A 306 -10.54 7.15 -15.07
CA TYR A 306 -11.12 7.15 -16.40
C TYR A 306 -12.34 8.06 -16.52
N ASN A 307 -13.32 7.89 -15.63
CA ASN A 307 -14.57 8.68 -15.67
C ASN A 307 -14.32 10.16 -15.38
N TYR A 308 -13.34 10.51 -14.55
CA TYR A 308 -12.89 11.87 -14.37
C TYR A 308 -12.30 12.45 -15.65
N GLY A 309 -11.41 11.70 -16.32
CA GLY A 309 -10.81 12.09 -17.60
C GLY A 309 -11.84 12.26 -18.71
N ALA A 310 -12.83 11.37 -18.77
CA ALA A 310 -13.94 11.40 -19.72
C ALA A 310 -15.04 12.42 -19.37
N ARG A 311 -14.94 13.14 -18.25
CA ARG A 311 -15.95 14.06 -17.73
C ARG A 311 -17.32 13.41 -17.40
N HIS A 312 -17.35 12.10 -17.18
CA HIS A 312 -18.54 11.35 -16.76
C HIS A 312 -18.72 11.46 -15.23
N TYR A 313 -19.06 12.66 -14.75
CA TYR A 313 -19.05 12.95 -13.30
C TYR A 313 -20.09 12.16 -12.51
N ASP A 314 -21.23 11.83 -13.08
CA ASP A 314 -22.24 11.01 -12.41
C ASP A 314 -21.72 9.60 -12.10
N ARG A 315 -21.02 8.99 -13.07
CA ARG A 315 -20.39 7.69 -12.90
C ARG A 315 -19.22 7.74 -11.91
N LEU A 316 -18.45 8.82 -11.95
CA LEU A 316 -17.38 9.10 -10.97
C LEU A 316 -17.93 9.13 -9.54
N LEU A 317 -18.99 9.88 -9.31
CA LEU A 317 -19.63 10.01 -7.99
C LEU A 317 -20.30 8.71 -7.56
N LEU A 318 -20.85 7.95 -8.50
CA LEU A 318 -21.43 6.63 -8.22
C LEU A 318 -20.37 5.64 -7.80
N ALA A 319 -19.21 5.63 -8.45
CA ALA A 319 -18.05 4.81 -8.06
C ALA A 319 -17.56 5.17 -6.64
N LEU A 320 -17.43 6.46 -6.34
CA LEU A 320 -17.11 6.93 -5.00
C LEU A 320 -18.14 6.46 -3.96
N LYS A 321 -19.44 6.62 -4.24
CA LYS A 321 -20.52 6.20 -3.33
C LYS A 321 -20.45 4.71 -3.01
N TYR A 322 -20.34 3.86 -4.04
CA TYR A 322 -20.27 2.41 -3.85
C TYR A 322 -19.02 1.99 -3.09
N THR A 323 -17.86 2.55 -3.42
CA THR A 323 -16.61 2.28 -2.70
C THR A 323 -16.72 2.71 -1.24
N MET A 324 -17.31 3.87 -0.97
CA MET A 324 -17.54 4.39 0.38
C MET A 324 -18.45 3.46 1.18
N CYS A 325 -19.58 3.04 0.63
CA CYS A 325 -20.51 2.12 1.30
C CYS A 325 -19.81 0.80 1.67
N VAL A 326 -19.10 0.19 0.71
CA VAL A 326 -18.42 -1.09 0.97
C VAL A 326 -17.28 -0.92 1.97
N ALA A 327 -16.48 0.15 1.88
CA ALA A 327 -15.40 0.42 2.82
C ALA A 327 -15.91 0.64 4.25
N VAL A 328 -17.02 1.35 4.40
CA VAL A 328 -17.67 1.53 5.71
C VAL A 328 -18.21 0.21 6.23
N CYS A 329 -18.84 -0.63 5.41
CA CYS A 329 -19.30 -1.96 5.80
C CYS A 329 -18.14 -2.84 6.30
N ILE A 330 -17.01 -2.88 5.58
CA ILE A 330 -15.82 -3.65 5.96
C ILE A 330 -15.28 -3.13 7.30
N ALA A 331 -15.13 -1.81 7.45
CA ALA A 331 -14.63 -1.20 8.65
C ALA A 331 -15.60 -1.38 9.85
N THR A 332 -16.91 -1.33 9.60
CA THR A 332 -17.94 -1.61 10.62
C THR A 332 -17.91 -3.07 11.07
N THR A 333 -17.66 -4.01 10.16
CA THR A 333 -17.45 -5.42 10.53
C THR A 333 -16.24 -5.56 11.46
N GLY A 334 -15.13 -4.89 11.15
CA GLY A 334 -13.96 -4.85 12.04
C GLY A 334 -14.27 -4.24 13.40
N PHE A 335 -15.03 -3.15 13.43
CA PHE A 335 -15.52 -2.53 14.67
C PHE A 335 -16.38 -3.50 15.50
N ILE A 336 -17.37 -4.15 14.91
CA ILE A 336 -18.24 -5.10 15.61
C ILE A 336 -17.41 -6.24 16.22
N ILE A 337 -16.50 -6.84 15.46
CA ILE A 337 -15.59 -7.88 15.95
C ILE A 337 -14.77 -7.38 17.13
N ALA A 338 -14.17 -6.19 17.00
CA ALA A 338 -13.37 -5.58 18.04
C ALA A 338 -14.14 -5.30 19.35
N GLN A 339 -15.43 -4.95 19.25
CA GLN A 339 -16.26 -4.65 20.43
C GLN A 339 -16.87 -5.92 21.06
N THR A 340 -17.23 -6.93 20.25
CA THR A 340 -17.95 -8.13 20.73
C THR A 340 -17.02 -9.22 21.23
N ILE A 341 -15.94 -9.52 20.50
CA ILE A 341 -15.04 -10.65 20.77
C ILE A 341 -13.54 -10.27 20.86
N PRO A 342 -13.15 -9.18 21.54
CA PRO A 342 -11.76 -8.74 21.57
C PRO A 342 -10.83 -9.72 22.31
N TYR A 343 -11.34 -10.42 23.34
CA TYR A 343 -10.58 -11.44 24.06
C TYR A 343 -10.23 -12.63 23.18
N GLU A 344 -11.18 -13.12 22.40
CA GLU A 344 -10.95 -14.23 21.47
C GLU A 344 -9.97 -13.82 20.36
N CYS A 345 -10.08 -12.61 19.87
CA CYS A 345 -9.12 -12.06 18.91
C CYS A 345 -7.70 -12.00 19.48
N ALA A 346 -7.54 -11.61 20.75
CA ALA A 346 -6.24 -11.57 21.40
C ALA A 346 -5.69 -12.99 21.68
N ARG A 347 -6.55 -13.94 22.07
CA ARG A 347 -6.19 -15.34 22.32
C ARG A 347 -5.62 -16.07 21.10
N LEU A 348 -5.93 -15.62 19.89
CA LEU A 348 -5.32 -16.17 18.67
C LEU A 348 -3.80 -15.95 18.61
N PHE A 349 -3.27 -14.96 19.34
CA PHE A 349 -1.87 -14.56 19.27
C PHE A 349 -1.06 -14.90 20.51
N THR A 350 -1.70 -15.09 21.66
CA THR A 350 -1.02 -15.34 22.94
C THR A 350 -1.89 -16.14 23.91
N THR A 351 -1.24 -16.86 24.80
CA THR A 351 -1.88 -17.59 25.92
C THR A 351 -1.72 -16.87 27.27
N ASP A 352 -0.95 -15.79 27.32
CA ASP A 352 -0.75 -14.98 28.52
C ASP A 352 -2.00 -14.15 28.82
N GLU A 353 -2.67 -14.45 29.94
CA GLU A 353 -3.92 -13.81 30.35
C GLU A 353 -3.76 -12.31 30.60
N THR A 354 -2.60 -11.85 31.07
CA THR A 354 -2.31 -10.42 31.29
C THR A 354 -2.23 -9.68 29.97
N LEU A 355 -1.48 -10.24 29.03
CA LEU A 355 -1.34 -9.68 27.67
C LEU A 355 -2.68 -9.72 26.92
N ILE A 356 -3.48 -10.78 27.07
CA ILE A 356 -4.82 -10.89 26.49
C ILE A 356 -5.72 -9.74 26.99
N ARG A 357 -5.72 -9.46 28.30
CA ARG A 357 -6.54 -8.41 28.90
C ARG A 357 -6.16 -7.03 28.38
N ILE A 358 -4.86 -6.72 28.36
CA ILE A 358 -4.35 -5.42 27.84
C ILE A 358 -4.67 -5.29 26.35
N SER A 359 -4.47 -6.37 25.58
CA SER A 359 -4.76 -6.38 24.14
C SER A 359 -6.24 -6.20 23.86
N ALA A 360 -7.13 -6.87 24.60
CA ALA A 360 -8.57 -6.73 24.44
C ALA A 360 -9.05 -5.30 24.72
N HIS A 361 -8.50 -4.64 25.75
CA HIS A 361 -8.76 -3.24 26.02
C HIS A 361 -8.27 -2.34 24.88
N ALA A 362 -7.01 -2.51 24.44
CA ALA A 362 -6.43 -1.76 23.34
C ALA A 362 -7.23 -1.92 22.02
N ILE A 363 -7.65 -3.16 21.69
CA ILE A 363 -8.47 -3.45 20.51
C ILE A 363 -9.78 -2.67 20.55
N ARG A 364 -10.50 -2.70 21.68
CA ARG A 364 -11.77 -1.97 21.85
C ARG A 364 -11.58 -0.47 21.64
N VAL A 365 -10.57 0.12 22.25
CA VAL A 365 -10.33 1.56 22.21
C VAL A 365 -9.85 2.02 20.82
N ILE A 366 -8.83 1.37 20.29
CA ILE A 366 -8.24 1.78 18.98
C ILE A 366 -9.24 1.61 17.85
N MET A 367 -10.04 0.54 17.86
CA MET A 367 -11.02 0.27 16.81
C MET A 367 -12.40 0.89 17.07
N LEU A 368 -12.54 1.75 18.09
CA LEU A 368 -13.82 2.38 18.46
C LEU A 368 -14.45 3.18 17.31
N VAL A 369 -13.65 3.90 16.55
CA VAL A 369 -14.11 4.73 15.41
C VAL A 369 -13.70 4.14 14.06
N PHE A 370 -13.42 2.85 14.01
CA PHE A 370 -12.91 2.18 12.82
C PHE A 370 -13.78 2.38 11.55
N PRO A 371 -15.13 2.43 11.61
CA PRO A 371 -15.96 2.79 10.46
C PRO A 371 -15.56 4.10 9.79
N VAL A 372 -15.11 5.06 10.58
CA VAL A 372 -14.70 6.40 10.12
C VAL A 372 -13.35 6.34 9.38
N VAL A 373 -12.49 5.40 9.74
CA VAL A 373 -11.22 5.15 9.04
C VAL A 373 -11.48 4.75 7.58
N GLY A 374 -12.49 3.90 7.34
CA GLY A 374 -12.91 3.52 5.99
C GLY A 374 -13.29 4.74 5.15
N VAL A 375 -14.04 5.67 5.72
CA VAL A 375 -14.42 6.94 5.06
C VAL A 375 -13.19 7.75 4.67
N GLN A 376 -12.27 7.96 5.62
CA GLN A 376 -11.05 8.74 5.41
C GLN A 376 -10.15 8.13 4.32
N MET A 377 -9.99 6.81 4.32
CA MET A 377 -9.20 6.09 3.32
C MET A 377 -9.77 6.25 1.91
N VAL A 378 -11.09 6.16 1.75
CA VAL A 378 -11.76 6.32 0.45
C VAL A 378 -11.69 7.77 -0.02
N CYS A 379 -11.88 8.77 0.86
CA CYS A 379 -11.73 10.18 0.51
C CYS A 379 -10.32 10.47 -0.04
N THR A 380 -9.30 10.00 0.65
CA THR A 380 -7.89 10.17 0.23
C THR A 380 -7.62 9.48 -1.11
N GLY A 381 -8.07 8.21 -1.25
CA GLY A 381 -7.95 7.43 -2.46
C GLY A 381 -8.68 8.05 -3.66
N PHE A 382 -9.85 8.64 -3.43
CA PHE A 382 -10.60 9.34 -4.47
C PHE A 382 -9.82 10.53 -5.02
N PHE A 383 -9.31 11.42 -4.18
CA PHE A 383 -8.48 12.55 -4.64
C PHE A 383 -7.21 12.09 -5.36
N GLN A 384 -6.62 10.99 -4.93
CA GLN A 384 -5.48 10.37 -5.59
C GLN A 384 -5.84 9.87 -6.98
N SER A 385 -6.98 9.16 -7.13
CA SER A 385 -7.42 8.55 -8.40
C SER A 385 -7.76 9.58 -9.49
N ILE A 386 -8.19 10.78 -9.11
CA ILE A 386 -8.47 11.89 -10.05
C ILE A 386 -7.27 12.83 -10.23
N GLY A 387 -6.09 12.48 -9.70
CA GLY A 387 -4.86 13.25 -9.87
C GLY A 387 -4.76 14.53 -9.04
N LYS A 388 -5.61 14.72 -8.01
CA LYS A 388 -5.53 15.85 -7.07
C LYS A 388 -4.48 15.62 -5.99
N ALA A 389 -3.22 15.50 -6.42
CA ALA A 389 -2.08 15.11 -5.60
C ALA A 389 -1.94 15.92 -4.30
N LYS A 390 -2.04 17.25 -4.36
CA LYS A 390 -1.90 18.13 -3.18
C LYS A 390 -2.94 17.83 -2.11
N VAL A 391 -4.19 17.59 -2.52
CA VAL A 391 -5.29 17.29 -1.59
C VAL A 391 -5.11 15.91 -0.98
N SER A 392 -4.81 14.91 -1.79
CA SER A 392 -4.56 13.55 -1.33
C SER A 392 -3.37 13.49 -0.36
N MET A 393 -2.28 14.18 -0.68
CA MET A 393 -1.10 14.26 0.19
C MET A 393 -1.43 14.95 1.52
N PHE A 394 -2.15 16.08 1.48
CA PHE A 394 -2.58 16.77 2.70
C PHE A 394 -3.42 15.87 3.59
N LEU A 395 -4.42 15.17 3.04
CA LEU A 395 -5.27 14.25 3.81
C LEU A 395 -4.50 13.07 4.40
N SER A 396 -3.52 12.54 3.67
CA SER A 396 -2.66 11.45 4.15
C SER A 396 -1.75 11.90 5.29
N LEU A 397 -1.10 13.06 5.15
CA LEU A 397 -0.15 13.57 6.12
C LEU A 397 -0.82 14.16 7.36
N SER A 398 -1.95 14.87 7.19
CA SER A 398 -2.65 15.52 8.30
C SER A 398 -3.08 14.50 9.36
N ARG A 399 -3.59 13.35 8.96
CA ARG A 399 -3.97 12.28 9.90
C ARG A 399 -2.82 11.87 10.80
N GLN A 400 -1.64 11.66 10.24
CA GLN A 400 -0.51 11.09 10.98
C GLN A 400 0.35 12.15 11.67
N LEU A 401 0.70 13.24 10.96
CA LEU A 401 1.63 14.24 11.47
C LEU A 401 0.94 15.38 12.21
N LEU A 402 -0.22 15.86 11.69
CA LEU A 402 -0.90 17.01 12.29
C LEU A 402 -1.81 16.63 13.46
N PHE A 403 -2.40 15.44 13.42
CA PHE A 403 -3.36 15.03 14.45
C PHE A 403 -2.78 13.94 15.35
N LEU A 404 -2.33 12.80 14.81
CA LEU A 404 -1.91 11.66 15.62
C LEU A 404 -0.62 11.97 16.40
N LEU A 405 0.42 12.49 15.76
CA LEU A 405 1.70 12.72 16.40
C LEU A 405 1.61 13.70 17.60
N PRO A 406 0.96 14.88 17.50
CA PRO A 406 0.75 15.74 18.66
C PRO A 406 -0.06 15.08 19.78
N LEU A 407 -1.09 14.33 19.44
CA LEU A 407 -1.90 13.61 20.43
C LEU A 407 -1.07 12.54 21.17
N LEU A 408 -0.18 11.83 20.47
CA LEU A 408 0.74 10.86 21.07
C LEU A 408 1.78 11.49 22.01
N ILE A 409 2.06 12.77 21.84
CA ILE A 409 2.96 13.51 22.75
C ILE A 409 2.18 14.05 23.95
N ILE A 410 0.96 14.52 23.74
CA ILE A 410 0.17 15.24 24.74
C ILE A 410 -0.60 14.29 25.67
N LEU A 411 -1.42 13.37 25.08
CA LEU A 411 -2.35 12.53 25.85
C LEU A 411 -1.66 11.57 26.84
N PRO A 412 -0.53 10.95 26.54
CA PRO A 412 0.13 10.05 27.49
C PRO A 412 0.58 10.74 28.77
N ASN A 413 0.82 12.05 28.74
CA ASN A 413 1.17 12.82 29.95
C ASN A 413 0.00 12.92 30.95
N PHE A 414 -1.25 12.79 30.49
CA PHE A 414 -2.45 12.88 31.32
C PHE A 414 -3.06 11.51 31.62
N TYR A 415 -3.05 10.60 30.64
CA TYR A 415 -3.72 9.30 30.71
C TYR A 415 -2.77 8.11 30.62
N GLN A 416 -1.46 8.34 30.65
CA GLN A 416 -0.43 7.29 30.57
C GLN A 416 -0.65 6.37 29.35
N THR A 417 -0.69 5.04 29.55
CA THR A 417 -0.88 4.06 28.46
C THR A 417 -2.21 4.26 27.73
N ASP A 418 -3.30 4.59 28.45
CA ASP A 418 -4.60 4.86 27.82
C ASP A 418 -4.57 6.09 26.92
N GLY A 419 -3.72 7.07 27.24
CA GLY A 419 -3.50 8.22 26.36
C GLY A 419 -2.96 7.86 24.98
N VAL A 420 -2.15 6.81 24.90
CA VAL A 420 -1.65 6.29 23.61
C VAL A 420 -2.81 5.61 22.84
N TRP A 421 -3.65 4.84 23.53
CA TRP A 421 -4.82 4.20 22.91
C TRP A 421 -5.84 5.21 22.40
N TYR A 422 -6.13 6.28 23.15
CA TYR A 422 -7.07 7.33 22.77
C TYR A 422 -6.56 8.22 21.63
N ALA A 423 -5.26 8.38 21.47
CA ALA A 423 -4.68 9.24 20.43
C ALA A 423 -5.12 8.83 19.02
N GLN A 424 -5.18 7.53 18.74
CA GLN A 424 -5.52 7.02 17.42
C GLN A 424 -6.97 7.28 17.01
N PRO A 425 -8.01 6.89 17.80
CA PRO A 425 -9.40 7.16 17.44
C PRO A 425 -9.72 8.65 17.37
N ILE A 426 -9.15 9.49 18.23
CA ILE A 426 -9.35 10.94 18.18
C ILE A 426 -8.77 11.51 16.88
N SER A 427 -7.55 11.12 16.51
CA SER A 427 -6.92 11.53 15.24
C SER A 427 -7.72 11.07 14.02
N ASP A 428 -8.21 9.84 14.05
CA ASP A 428 -9.01 9.27 12.96
C ASP A 428 -10.33 10.02 12.78
N LEU A 429 -10.98 10.38 13.88
CA LEU A 429 -12.23 11.17 13.85
C LEU A 429 -11.98 12.56 13.26
N ILE A 430 -10.97 13.28 13.75
CA ILE A 430 -10.66 14.64 13.26
C ILE A 430 -10.29 14.59 11.77
N SER A 431 -9.45 13.66 11.38
CA SER A 431 -9.01 13.51 9.98
C SER A 431 -10.15 13.17 9.04
N ALA A 432 -11.11 12.36 9.49
CA ALA A 432 -12.29 12.02 8.69
C ALA A 432 -13.21 13.22 8.51
N VAL A 433 -13.43 14.02 9.55
CA VAL A 433 -14.22 15.28 9.45
C VAL A 433 -13.58 16.20 8.41
N VAL A 434 -12.26 16.38 8.45
CA VAL A 434 -11.53 17.19 7.46
C VAL A 434 -11.68 16.60 6.06
N ALA A 435 -11.51 15.27 5.91
CA ALA A 435 -11.61 14.60 4.62
C ALA A 435 -13.02 14.73 4.00
N VAL A 436 -14.07 14.51 4.79
CA VAL A 436 -15.47 14.64 4.35
C VAL A 436 -15.81 16.09 3.99
N THR A 437 -15.34 17.06 4.77
CA THR A 437 -15.55 18.49 4.48
C THR A 437 -14.90 18.88 3.15
N MET A 438 -13.66 18.49 2.93
CA MET A 438 -12.94 18.74 1.66
C MET A 438 -13.60 18.03 0.47
N LEU A 439 -14.03 16.78 0.66
CA LEU A 439 -14.73 16.01 -0.37
C LEU A 439 -16.06 16.67 -0.74
N THR A 440 -16.86 17.06 0.25
CA THR A 440 -18.16 17.71 0.03
C THR A 440 -18.00 19.04 -0.70
N ALA A 441 -17.02 19.86 -0.29
CA ALA A 441 -16.69 21.11 -0.96
C ALA A 441 -16.28 20.88 -2.43
N TYR A 442 -15.48 19.84 -2.67
CA TYR A 442 -15.05 19.49 -4.01
C TYR A 442 -16.20 18.99 -4.90
N ILE A 443 -17.07 18.12 -4.38
CA ILE A 443 -18.25 17.61 -5.11
C ILE A 443 -19.20 18.78 -5.47
N LYS A 444 -19.43 19.73 -4.56
CA LYS A 444 -20.24 20.92 -4.85
C LYS A 444 -19.65 21.74 -6.01
N ARG A 445 -18.33 21.91 -6.06
CA ARG A 445 -17.66 22.60 -7.18
C ARG A 445 -17.75 21.80 -8.48
N LEU A 446 -17.57 20.48 -8.40
CA LEU A 446 -17.65 19.61 -9.56
C LEU A 446 -19.04 19.65 -10.22
N LYS A 447 -20.11 19.59 -9.41
CA LYS A 447 -21.50 19.68 -9.88
C LYS A 447 -21.82 21.05 -10.52
N LYS A 448 -21.22 22.14 -10.03
CA LYS A 448 -21.37 23.47 -10.64
C LYS A 448 -20.63 23.60 -11.96
N SER A 449 -19.57 22.85 -12.17
CA SER A 449 -18.75 22.86 -13.38
C SER A 449 -19.22 21.84 -14.44
N ALA A 450 -20.14 20.95 -14.09
CA ALA A 450 -20.79 20.05 -15.03
C ALA A 450 -21.73 20.89 -15.90
N PRO A 451 -21.63 20.81 -17.26
CA PRO A 451 -22.63 21.42 -18.12
C PRO A 451 -24.00 20.83 -17.74
N ALA A 452 -25.00 21.69 -17.57
CA ALA A 452 -26.36 21.25 -17.39
C ALA A 452 -26.70 20.30 -18.56
N THR A 453 -26.78 19.01 -18.29
CA THR A 453 -27.32 18.04 -19.25
C THR A 453 -28.79 18.40 -19.39
N MET A 454 -29.13 19.02 -20.54
CA MET A 454 -30.49 19.05 -21.05
C MET A 454 -30.98 17.63 -21.30
#